data_a8d2766132f6e4d75367545f26b6c99e
#
_entry.id   a8d2766132f6e4d75367545f26b6c99e
#
_cell.length_a   1.000
_cell.length_b   1.000
_cell.length_c   1.000
_cell.angle_alpha   90.00
_cell.angle_beta   90.00
_cell.angle_gamma   90.00
#
_symmetry.space_group_name_H-M   'P 1'
#
loop_
_entity.id
_entity.type
_entity.pdbx_description
1 polymer ?
#
loop_
_entity_poly.entity_id
_entity_poly.type
_entity_poly.pdbx_seq_one_letter_code
_entity_poly.pdbx_strand_id
1 'polypeptide(L)'
;MAALNFEPLFPLIRDNQSFVITSHVNPDGDALGSEIGFAEWLRSIGKKVRVINHSPTPYNYEFLEKPNPVVEQFDAAIHPDVIYAADVVFVLDVNDAERVRSLGRYLSRGAAVPKGEPIPDPTTKPIIVIDHHLNPKEFAKEYFIDTDATSTGELIVRLIRQAQPTLGGTISQQAAQALYVAIMTDTGSFKFPRTDSGTFRMCADLLDLGADPVRTYDEVFNTSPPGRLLLLRECLNSLEYHFDSRMAFQVIMQSQLATAGAAEEDVDGFVQMPFQVRGIVLSVFLLELKEGWKLSTRSKGDVSAAAFAQTFGGNGHFNAAGARVHVKHDFTEMKRQILANAAQVLADADLRAQAAKDAVIAAP
;
A
#
# COMPACT_ATOMS: atom_id res chain seq x y z
N MET A 1 18.93 0.74 15.33
CA MET A 1 19.76 1.28 14.20
C MET A 1 19.82 2.80 14.29
N ALA A 2 20.79 3.47 13.66
CA ALA A 2 20.80 4.94 13.58
C ALA A 2 19.57 5.38 12.76
N ALA A 3 18.91 6.47 13.16
CA ALA A 3 17.79 7.03 12.42
C ALA A 3 18.24 7.43 10.99
N LEU A 4 17.38 7.21 9.99
CA LEU A 4 17.64 7.59 8.62
C LEU A 4 17.99 9.09 8.53
N ASN A 5 19.11 9.42 7.89
CA ASN A 5 19.59 10.79 7.74
C ASN A 5 19.07 11.39 6.43
N PHE A 6 18.28 12.48 6.52
CA PHE A 6 17.73 13.20 5.38
C PHE A 6 18.51 14.48 5.00
N GLU A 7 19.60 14.81 5.70
CA GLU A 7 20.42 15.99 5.40
C GLU A 7 20.86 16.10 3.92
N PRO A 8 21.17 15.00 3.20
CA PRO A 8 21.52 15.06 1.78
C PRO A 8 20.41 15.68 0.90
N LEU A 9 19.13 15.61 1.34
CA LEU A 9 18.00 16.23 0.61
C LEU A 9 17.89 17.74 0.81
N PHE A 10 18.47 18.31 1.87
CA PHE A 10 18.26 19.73 2.19
C PHE A 10 18.78 20.69 1.10
N PRO A 11 20.01 20.52 0.55
CA PRO A 11 20.44 21.31 -0.58
C PRO A 11 19.54 21.14 -1.81
N LEU A 12 19.13 19.89 -2.09
CA LEU A 12 18.26 19.60 -3.22
C LEU A 12 16.91 20.34 -3.10
N ILE A 13 16.30 20.31 -1.91
CA ILE A 13 15.04 21.01 -1.66
C ILE A 13 15.24 22.53 -1.67
N ARG A 14 16.32 23.05 -1.06
CA ARG A 14 16.59 24.47 -0.98
C ARG A 14 16.79 25.10 -2.35
N ASP A 15 17.61 24.47 -3.19
CA ASP A 15 18.15 25.07 -4.42
C ASP A 15 17.21 24.89 -5.63
N ASN A 16 16.17 24.06 -5.53
CA ASN A 16 15.16 23.79 -6.56
C ASN A 16 13.80 24.42 -6.20
N GLN A 17 12.97 24.69 -7.22
CA GLN A 17 11.69 25.41 -7.06
C GLN A 17 10.47 24.58 -7.39
N SER A 18 10.58 23.63 -8.31
CA SER A 18 9.44 22.86 -8.83
C SER A 18 9.61 21.37 -8.58
N PHE A 19 8.58 20.77 -8.01
CA PHE A 19 8.58 19.38 -7.56
C PHE A 19 7.36 18.62 -8.08
N VAL A 20 7.56 17.40 -8.53
CA VAL A 20 6.50 16.42 -8.76
C VAL A 20 6.61 15.34 -7.69
N ILE A 21 5.49 14.96 -7.13
CA ILE A 21 5.37 13.84 -6.18
C ILE A 21 4.42 12.81 -6.78
N THR A 22 4.73 11.54 -6.65
CA THR A 22 3.89 10.42 -7.11
C THR A 22 4.07 9.20 -6.23
N SER A 23 3.12 8.28 -6.29
CA SER A 23 3.14 7.01 -5.57
C SER A 23 2.65 5.86 -6.44
N HIS A 24 2.32 4.73 -5.81
CA HIS A 24 1.90 3.51 -6.51
C HIS A 24 0.45 3.59 -7.04
N VAL A 25 0.14 2.71 -8.00
CA VAL A 25 -1.22 2.50 -8.51
C VAL A 25 -2.16 2.08 -7.38
N ASN A 26 -3.40 2.62 -7.40
CA ASN A 26 -4.39 2.45 -6.33
C ASN A 26 -3.80 2.87 -4.96
N PRO A 27 -3.49 4.18 -4.80
CA PRO A 27 -2.83 4.67 -3.60
C PRO A 27 -3.72 4.42 -2.37
N ASP A 28 -3.10 3.97 -1.31
CA ASP A 28 -3.73 3.78 -0.01
C ASP A 28 -3.51 4.98 0.92
N GLY A 29 -3.80 4.79 2.21
CA GLY A 29 -3.68 5.87 3.19
C GLY A 29 -2.25 6.29 3.44
N ASP A 30 -1.26 5.39 3.34
CA ASP A 30 0.15 5.74 3.50
C ASP A 30 0.67 6.53 2.30
N ALA A 31 0.37 6.05 1.08
CA ALA A 31 0.72 6.75 -0.14
C ALA A 31 0.17 8.18 -0.15
N LEU A 32 -1.15 8.34 -0.05
CA LEU A 32 -1.83 9.65 -0.12
C LEU A 32 -1.45 10.56 1.06
N GLY A 33 -1.39 10.01 2.26
CA GLY A 33 -1.03 10.77 3.46
C GLY A 33 0.39 11.32 3.38
N SER A 34 1.32 10.52 2.89
CA SER A 34 2.72 10.92 2.67
C SER A 34 2.85 11.98 1.59
N GLU A 35 2.17 11.81 0.45
CA GLU A 35 2.18 12.75 -0.67
C GLU A 35 1.62 14.11 -0.25
N ILE A 36 0.42 14.14 0.34
CA ILE A 36 -0.25 15.37 0.75
C ILE A 36 0.54 16.06 1.85
N GLY A 37 0.99 15.32 2.87
CA GLY A 37 1.77 15.86 3.97
C GLY A 37 3.07 16.51 3.52
N PHE A 38 3.79 15.85 2.63
CA PHE A 38 5.04 16.36 2.09
C PHE A 38 4.82 17.54 1.13
N ALA A 39 3.83 17.47 0.25
CA ALA A 39 3.48 18.54 -0.66
C ALA A 39 3.11 19.83 0.08
N GLU A 40 2.29 19.75 1.12
CA GLU A 40 1.88 20.88 1.93
C GLU A 40 3.06 21.51 2.67
N TRP A 41 3.97 20.69 3.22
CA TRP A 41 5.18 21.22 3.85
C TRP A 41 6.08 21.92 2.83
N LEU A 42 6.35 21.34 1.66
CA LEU A 42 7.13 21.97 0.59
C LEU A 42 6.50 23.31 0.14
N ARG A 43 5.17 23.35 0.01
CA ARG A 43 4.44 24.60 -0.29
C ARG A 43 4.63 25.66 0.80
N SER A 44 4.68 25.25 2.08
CA SER A 44 4.89 26.15 3.21
C SER A 44 6.26 26.87 3.19
N ILE A 45 7.25 26.29 2.49
CA ILE A 45 8.57 26.91 2.25
C ILE A 45 8.69 27.53 0.86
N GLY A 46 7.55 27.81 0.20
CA GLY A 46 7.48 28.55 -1.06
C GLY A 46 7.78 27.74 -2.32
N LYS A 47 7.72 26.39 -2.26
CA LYS A 47 7.95 25.53 -3.41
C LYS A 47 6.68 25.31 -4.23
N LYS A 48 6.84 25.09 -5.53
CA LYS A 48 5.78 24.70 -6.47
C LYS A 48 5.71 23.19 -6.51
N VAL A 49 4.58 22.61 -6.09
CA VAL A 49 4.44 21.15 -5.96
C VAL A 49 3.18 20.68 -6.67
N ARG A 50 3.34 19.66 -7.51
CA ARG A 50 2.26 18.91 -8.12
C ARG A 50 2.32 17.46 -7.62
N VAL A 51 1.22 16.94 -7.13
CA VAL A 51 1.08 15.51 -6.79
C VAL A 51 0.29 14.87 -7.91
N ILE A 52 0.87 13.90 -8.61
CA ILE A 52 0.28 13.31 -9.81
C ILE A 52 0.30 11.80 -9.67
N ASN A 53 -0.88 11.16 -9.65
CA ASN A 53 -1.03 9.72 -9.51
C ASN A 53 -1.69 9.07 -10.71
N HIS A 54 -1.36 7.81 -10.98
CA HIS A 54 -2.01 7.03 -12.04
C HIS A 54 -3.52 6.88 -11.77
N SER A 55 -3.87 6.48 -10.56
CA SER A 55 -5.25 6.25 -10.13
C SER A 55 -5.83 7.49 -9.43
N PRO A 56 -7.15 7.69 -9.49
CA PRO A 56 -7.81 8.73 -8.68
C PRO A 56 -7.69 8.40 -7.19
N THR A 57 -7.87 9.41 -6.36
CA THR A 57 -8.00 9.25 -4.90
C THR A 57 -9.22 8.37 -4.60
N PRO A 58 -9.06 7.26 -3.85
CA PRO A 58 -10.20 6.46 -3.41
C PRO A 58 -11.16 7.24 -2.51
N TYR A 59 -12.47 6.93 -2.61
CA TYR A 59 -13.54 7.69 -1.96
C TYR A 59 -13.35 7.88 -0.44
N ASN A 60 -12.80 6.89 0.24
CA ASN A 60 -12.55 6.91 1.68
C ASN A 60 -11.34 7.77 2.10
N TYR A 61 -10.60 8.33 1.13
CA TYR A 61 -9.50 9.28 1.34
C TYR A 61 -9.78 10.66 0.74
N GLU A 62 -10.90 10.87 0.04
CA GLU A 62 -11.24 12.18 -0.55
C GLU A 62 -11.32 13.31 0.48
N PHE A 63 -11.54 13.00 1.74
CA PHE A 63 -11.57 14.01 2.81
C PHE A 63 -10.20 14.67 3.04
N LEU A 64 -9.09 14.01 2.66
CA LEU A 64 -7.73 14.56 2.72
C LEU A 64 -7.51 15.67 1.69
N GLU A 65 -8.28 15.67 0.60
CA GLU A 65 -8.25 16.66 -0.45
C GLU A 65 -8.95 17.99 -0.07
N LYS A 66 -9.48 18.08 1.13
CA LYS A 66 -10.23 19.25 1.59
C LYS A 66 -9.45 20.01 2.66
N PRO A 67 -9.49 21.36 2.66
CA PRO A 67 -10.29 22.19 1.75
C PRO A 67 -9.65 22.39 0.35
N ASN A 68 -8.38 22.06 0.18
CA ASN A 68 -7.64 22.30 -1.04
C ASN A 68 -7.27 20.97 -1.72
N PRO A 69 -7.75 20.69 -2.93
CA PRO A 69 -7.31 19.52 -3.70
C PRO A 69 -5.79 19.55 -3.92
N VAL A 70 -5.14 18.43 -3.70
CA VAL A 70 -3.68 18.29 -3.77
C VAL A 70 -3.27 17.30 -4.84
N VAL A 71 -4.04 16.20 -5.00
CA VAL A 71 -3.70 15.08 -5.88
C VAL A 71 -4.41 15.22 -7.22
N GLU A 72 -3.67 15.00 -8.29
CA GLU A 72 -4.15 15.04 -9.66
C GLU A 72 -4.07 13.65 -10.28
N GLN A 73 -5.13 13.23 -10.96
CA GLN A 73 -5.06 12.00 -11.75
C GLN A 73 -4.28 12.27 -13.04
N PHE A 74 -3.38 11.36 -13.40
CA PHE A 74 -2.52 11.50 -14.59
C PHE A 74 -3.33 11.69 -15.87
N ASP A 75 -3.03 12.77 -16.57
CA ASP A 75 -3.53 13.10 -17.92
C ASP A 75 -2.35 13.13 -18.90
N ALA A 76 -2.40 12.27 -19.91
CA ALA A 76 -1.34 12.15 -20.92
C ALA A 76 -1.17 13.41 -21.80
N ALA A 77 -2.16 14.30 -21.84
CA ALA A 77 -2.09 15.54 -22.60
C ALA A 77 -1.38 16.69 -21.84
N ILE A 78 -1.28 16.58 -20.51
CA ILE A 78 -0.81 17.70 -19.66
C ILE A 78 0.43 17.32 -18.85
N HIS A 79 0.39 16.15 -18.19
CA HIS A 79 1.36 15.81 -17.17
C HIS A 79 2.76 15.45 -17.66
N PRO A 80 2.99 14.92 -18.88
CA PRO A 80 4.34 14.71 -19.39
C PRO A 80 5.18 15.99 -19.35
N ASP A 81 4.63 17.11 -19.83
CA ASP A 81 5.33 18.40 -19.84
C ASP A 81 5.60 18.89 -18.42
N VAL A 82 4.68 18.66 -17.49
CA VAL A 82 4.86 19.00 -16.07
C VAL A 82 6.01 18.20 -15.44
N ILE A 83 6.07 16.88 -15.70
CA ILE A 83 7.14 16.00 -15.20
C ILE A 83 8.49 16.45 -15.79
N TYR A 84 8.55 16.76 -17.08
CA TYR A 84 9.78 17.24 -17.72
C TYR A 84 10.20 18.63 -17.26
N ALA A 85 9.27 19.51 -16.90
CA ALA A 85 9.56 20.86 -16.40
C ALA A 85 9.94 20.88 -14.89
N ALA A 86 9.62 19.85 -14.13
CA ALA A 86 9.97 19.77 -12.72
C ALA A 86 11.49 19.73 -12.51
N ASP A 87 11.98 20.33 -11.43
CA ASP A 87 13.39 20.25 -11.05
C ASP A 87 13.72 18.91 -10.39
N VAL A 88 12.79 18.36 -9.61
CA VAL A 88 12.96 17.11 -8.86
C VAL A 88 11.64 16.31 -8.87
N VAL A 89 11.76 15.00 -8.94
CA VAL A 89 10.64 14.08 -8.77
C VAL A 89 10.84 13.23 -7.52
N PHE A 90 9.86 13.25 -6.61
CA PHE A 90 9.79 12.36 -5.48
C PHE A 90 8.82 11.21 -5.76
N VAL A 91 9.24 10.00 -5.44
CA VAL A 91 8.44 8.78 -5.52
C VAL A 91 8.30 8.25 -4.09
N LEU A 92 7.08 8.26 -3.57
CA LEU A 92 6.80 7.95 -2.19
C LEU A 92 6.05 6.61 -2.08
N ASP A 93 6.36 5.85 -1.03
CA ASP A 93 5.70 4.60 -0.69
C ASP A 93 5.73 3.54 -1.80
N VAL A 94 6.72 3.61 -2.65
CA VAL A 94 6.98 2.64 -3.70
C VAL A 94 8.43 2.70 -4.16
N ASN A 95 9.04 1.53 -4.35
CA ASN A 95 10.41 1.39 -4.81
C ASN A 95 10.53 0.56 -6.10
N ASP A 96 9.47 0.51 -6.88
CA ASP A 96 9.38 -0.16 -8.18
C ASP A 96 8.62 0.73 -9.18
N ALA A 97 9.30 1.22 -10.23
CA ALA A 97 8.72 2.10 -11.23
C ALA A 97 7.52 1.47 -11.98
N GLU A 98 7.44 0.14 -12.07
CA GLU A 98 6.29 -0.53 -12.69
C GLU A 98 4.99 -0.33 -11.90
N ARG A 99 5.10 -0.15 -10.57
CA ARG A 99 3.95 0.12 -9.70
C ARG A 99 3.44 1.55 -9.82
N VAL A 100 4.23 2.47 -10.37
CA VAL A 100 3.82 3.86 -10.64
C VAL A 100 3.03 3.98 -11.95
N ARG A 101 2.95 2.92 -12.76
CA ARG A 101 2.14 2.80 -13.99
C ARG A 101 2.38 3.92 -15.01
N SER A 102 1.39 4.79 -15.27
CA SER A 102 1.48 5.83 -16.31
C SER A 102 2.68 6.75 -16.17
N LEU A 103 3.12 7.03 -14.93
CA LEU A 103 4.27 7.87 -14.69
C LEU A 103 5.59 7.09 -14.77
N GLY A 104 5.60 5.80 -14.46
CA GLY A 104 6.82 4.98 -14.44
C GLY A 104 7.65 5.05 -15.70
N ARG A 105 7.00 5.17 -16.86
CA ARG A 105 7.67 5.32 -18.17
C ARG A 105 8.45 6.62 -18.33
N TYR A 106 8.13 7.66 -17.56
CA TYR A 106 8.87 8.93 -17.52
C TYR A 106 10.00 8.91 -16.49
N LEU A 107 9.99 7.94 -15.57
CA LEU A 107 10.92 7.83 -14.46
C LEU A 107 12.05 6.84 -14.74
N SER A 108 11.82 5.79 -15.52
CA SER A 108 12.86 4.78 -15.78
C SER A 108 12.92 4.34 -17.23
N ARG A 109 14.14 4.07 -17.72
CA ARG A 109 14.35 3.40 -19.01
C ARG A 109 13.92 1.94 -18.90
N GLY A 110 12.98 1.51 -19.76
CA GLY A 110 12.50 0.13 -19.78
C GLY A 110 11.23 -0.14 -18.99
N ALA A 111 10.60 0.89 -18.38
CA ALA A 111 9.24 0.75 -17.87
C ALA A 111 8.29 0.33 -19.01
N ALA A 112 7.36 -0.57 -18.72
CA ALA A 112 6.42 -1.10 -19.71
C ALA A 112 5.60 0.03 -20.35
N VAL A 113 5.75 0.19 -21.67
CA VAL A 113 4.97 1.12 -22.48
C VAL A 113 3.87 0.33 -23.17
N PRO A 114 2.60 0.79 -23.14
CA PRO A 114 1.53 0.13 -23.88
C PRO A 114 1.88 -0.02 -25.36
N LYS A 115 1.50 -1.15 -25.95
CA LYS A 115 1.80 -1.44 -27.35
C LYS A 115 1.22 -0.37 -28.27
N GLY A 116 2.10 0.28 -29.05
CA GLY A 116 1.69 1.32 -30.01
C GLY A 116 1.83 2.76 -29.51
N GLU A 117 2.18 2.97 -28.24
CA GLU A 117 2.54 4.31 -27.76
C GLU A 117 4.03 4.60 -27.96
N PRO A 118 4.42 5.85 -28.23
CA PRO A 118 5.83 6.25 -28.30
C PRO A 118 6.50 6.01 -26.93
N ILE A 119 7.73 5.50 -26.95
CA ILE A 119 8.54 5.36 -25.75
C ILE A 119 9.05 6.76 -25.40
N PRO A 120 8.61 7.38 -24.27
CA PRO A 120 9.13 8.67 -23.87
C PRO A 120 10.59 8.53 -23.41
N ASP A 121 11.39 9.56 -23.63
CA ASP A 121 12.67 9.65 -22.93
C ASP A 121 12.42 9.83 -21.44
N PRO A 122 13.08 9.06 -20.58
CA PRO A 122 12.98 9.28 -19.14
C PRO A 122 13.50 10.67 -18.78
N THR A 123 12.91 11.27 -17.75
CA THR A 123 13.43 12.53 -17.24
C THR A 123 14.90 12.41 -16.82
N THR A 124 15.71 13.43 -17.12
CA THR A 124 17.08 13.53 -16.62
C THR A 124 17.15 14.16 -15.23
N LYS A 125 16.00 14.55 -14.67
CA LYS A 125 15.89 15.18 -13.35
C LYS A 125 16.20 14.20 -12.24
N PRO A 126 16.66 14.67 -11.07
CA PRO A 126 16.81 13.79 -9.90
C PRO A 126 15.48 13.17 -9.54
N ILE A 127 15.47 11.84 -9.47
CA ILE A 127 14.35 11.04 -8.96
C ILE A 127 14.79 10.53 -7.60
N ILE A 128 13.99 10.80 -6.58
CA ILE A 128 14.26 10.44 -5.19
C ILE A 128 13.15 9.53 -4.70
N VAL A 129 13.53 8.38 -4.18
CA VAL A 129 12.59 7.44 -3.54
C VAL A 129 12.67 7.61 -2.03
N ILE A 130 11.49 7.75 -1.37
CA ILE A 130 11.35 7.64 0.08
C ILE A 130 10.32 6.54 0.35
N ASP A 131 10.74 5.46 1.02
CA ASP A 131 9.93 4.26 1.13
C ASP A 131 10.33 3.41 2.34
N HIS A 132 9.44 2.54 2.81
CA HIS A 132 9.70 1.59 3.88
C HIS A 132 9.59 0.12 3.45
N HIS A 133 9.41 -0.13 2.17
CA HIS A 133 9.30 -1.48 1.61
C HIS A 133 10.68 -2.12 1.32
N LEU A 134 10.70 -3.45 1.33
CA LEU A 134 11.88 -4.26 0.99
C LEU A 134 12.13 -4.32 -0.52
N ASN A 135 13.37 -4.69 -0.90
CA ASN A 135 13.76 -5.06 -2.26
C ASN A 135 13.55 -3.94 -3.30
N PRO A 136 14.16 -2.77 -3.15
CA PRO A 136 14.07 -1.69 -4.12
C PRO A 136 14.66 -2.12 -5.48
N LYS A 137 14.00 -1.68 -6.57
CA LYS A 137 14.53 -1.78 -7.93
C LYS A 137 15.27 -0.51 -8.30
N GLU A 138 16.33 -0.64 -9.11
CA GLU A 138 17.13 0.48 -9.55
C GLU A 138 16.41 1.28 -10.65
N PHE A 139 15.88 2.48 -10.32
CA PHE A 139 15.34 3.44 -11.28
C PHE A 139 15.53 4.90 -10.85
N ALA A 140 15.85 5.15 -9.59
CA ALA A 140 16.01 6.48 -9.02
C ALA A 140 17.49 6.82 -8.79
N LYS A 141 17.75 8.12 -8.62
CA LYS A 141 19.09 8.62 -8.31
C LYS A 141 19.49 8.31 -6.86
N GLU A 142 18.55 8.47 -5.94
CA GLU A 142 18.78 8.28 -4.50
C GLU A 142 17.58 7.58 -3.87
N TYR A 143 17.87 6.76 -2.85
CA TYR A 143 16.88 5.98 -2.12
C TYR A 143 17.04 6.24 -0.62
N PHE A 144 15.97 6.70 0.01
CA PHE A 144 15.84 6.87 1.45
C PHE A 144 14.86 5.82 1.97
N ILE A 145 15.38 4.66 2.32
CA ILE A 145 14.57 3.50 2.70
C ILE A 145 14.89 3.11 4.14
N ASP A 146 13.86 3.01 4.97
CA ASP A 146 13.93 2.47 6.32
C ASP A 146 12.83 1.42 6.52
N THR A 147 13.20 0.16 6.42
CA THR A 147 12.27 -0.96 6.54
C THR A 147 11.76 -1.20 7.96
N ASP A 148 12.34 -0.54 8.96
CA ASP A 148 11.88 -0.58 10.35
C ASP A 148 10.82 0.49 10.64
N ALA A 149 10.69 1.50 9.76
CA ALA A 149 9.62 2.50 9.87
C ALA A 149 8.23 1.86 9.74
N THR A 150 7.26 2.41 10.43
CA THR A 150 5.88 1.92 10.39
C THR A 150 5.20 2.21 9.08
N SER A 151 5.60 3.31 8.41
CA SER A 151 4.99 3.84 7.19
C SER A 151 5.93 4.83 6.51
N THR A 152 5.69 5.12 5.25
CA THR A 152 6.33 6.23 4.54
C THR A 152 5.95 7.57 5.17
N GLY A 153 4.72 7.73 5.68
CA GLY A 153 4.29 8.92 6.41
C GLY A 153 5.14 9.20 7.66
N GLU A 154 5.57 8.16 8.38
CA GLU A 154 6.54 8.31 9.45
C GLU A 154 7.87 8.88 8.93
N LEU A 155 8.37 8.39 7.80
CA LEU A 155 9.60 8.89 7.19
C LEU A 155 9.47 10.36 6.77
N ILE A 156 8.33 10.76 6.23
CA ILE A 156 8.05 12.16 5.88
C ILE A 156 8.03 13.06 7.14
N VAL A 157 7.41 12.63 8.24
CA VAL A 157 7.46 13.38 9.51
C VAL A 157 8.89 13.52 10.00
N ARG A 158 9.69 12.44 9.95
CA ARG A 158 11.11 12.47 10.34
C ARG A 158 11.91 13.42 9.45
N LEU A 159 11.71 13.39 8.13
CA LEU A 159 12.33 14.31 7.17
C LEU A 159 12.00 15.76 7.51
N ILE A 160 10.72 16.10 7.67
CA ILE A 160 10.28 17.46 7.99
C ILE A 160 10.93 17.94 9.29
N ARG A 161 10.92 17.14 10.34
CA ARG A 161 11.56 17.50 11.63
C ARG A 161 13.07 17.75 11.51
N GLN A 162 13.77 16.96 10.70
CA GLN A 162 15.20 17.18 10.45
C GLN A 162 15.44 18.44 9.59
N ALA A 163 14.55 18.72 8.63
CA ALA A 163 14.70 19.83 7.69
C ALA A 163 14.28 21.19 8.27
N GLN A 164 13.28 21.24 9.16
CA GLN A 164 12.75 22.49 9.71
C GLN A 164 13.79 23.45 10.28
N PRO A 165 14.82 23.03 11.05
CA PRO A 165 15.83 23.96 11.55
C PRO A 165 16.62 24.67 10.46
N THR A 166 16.74 24.08 9.27
CA THR A 166 17.54 24.58 8.14
C THR A 166 16.69 25.23 7.06
N LEU A 167 15.56 24.64 6.71
CA LEU A 167 14.70 25.04 5.61
C LEU A 167 13.44 25.79 6.07
N GLY A 168 13.11 25.71 7.35
CA GLY A 168 11.88 26.32 7.90
C GLY A 168 10.64 25.50 7.51
N GLY A 169 9.53 26.21 7.38
CA GLY A 169 8.23 25.64 7.05
C GLY A 169 7.43 25.18 8.25
N THR A 170 6.16 24.93 8.01
CA THR A 170 5.18 24.47 9.02
C THR A 170 4.39 23.30 8.51
N ILE A 171 3.94 22.44 9.39
CA ILE A 171 2.96 21.40 9.09
C ILE A 171 1.57 22.03 9.30
N SER A 172 0.81 22.18 8.22
CA SER A 172 -0.58 22.64 8.28
C SER A 172 -1.48 21.59 8.90
N GLN A 173 -2.69 21.96 9.32
CA GLN A 173 -3.68 20.99 9.80
C GLN A 173 -3.98 19.91 8.73
N GLN A 174 -4.06 20.30 7.46
CA GLN A 174 -4.26 19.33 6.35
C GLN A 174 -3.08 18.36 6.25
N ALA A 175 -1.85 18.86 6.33
CA ALA A 175 -0.65 18.01 6.35
C ALA A 175 -0.61 17.08 7.57
N ALA A 176 -0.94 17.58 8.76
CA ALA A 176 -1.00 16.79 9.98
C ALA A 176 -2.05 15.67 9.88
N GLN A 177 -3.23 16.00 9.36
CA GLN A 177 -4.30 15.03 9.12
C GLN A 177 -3.86 13.93 8.13
N ALA A 178 -3.21 14.30 7.04
CA ALA A 178 -2.74 13.38 6.02
C ALA A 178 -1.65 12.44 6.57
N LEU A 179 -0.65 12.97 7.27
CA LEU A 179 0.42 12.18 7.88
C LEU A 179 -0.10 11.25 9.00
N TYR A 180 -1.11 11.70 9.75
CA TYR A 180 -1.77 10.84 10.74
C TYR A 180 -2.49 9.66 10.07
N VAL A 181 -3.19 9.89 8.95
CA VAL A 181 -3.82 8.83 8.15
C VAL A 181 -2.78 7.83 7.68
N ALA A 182 -1.66 8.28 7.13
CA ALA A 182 -0.57 7.43 6.67
C ALA A 182 -0.10 6.46 7.78
N ILE A 183 0.24 7.00 8.93
CA ILE A 183 0.72 6.21 10.07
C ILE A 183 -0.37 5.26 10.60
N MET A 184 -1.61 5.75 10.74
CA MET A 184 -2.71 4.95 11.27
C MET A 184 -3.05 3.78 10.36
N THR A 185 -3.14 4.00 9.06
CA THR A 185 -3.54 2.94 8.11
C THR A 185 -2.48 1.85 8.01
N ASP A 186 -1.21 2.22 7.87
CA ASP A 186 -0.14 1.25 7.66
C ASP A 186 0.32 0.53 8.95
N THR A 187 -0.04 1.06 10.10
CA THR A 187 0.05 0.35 11.39
C THR A 187 -1.15 -0.56 11.67
N GLY A 188 -2.10 -0.66 10.74
CA GLY A 188 -3.35 -1.40 10.93
C GLY A 188 -4.14 -0.89 12.13
N SER A 189 -4.25 0.42 12.30
CA SER A 189 -4.78 1.09 13.50
C SER A 189 -3.99 0.72 14.76
N PHE A 190 -2.68 0.84 14.67
CA PHE A 190 -1.71 0.64 15.77
C PHE A 190 -1.61 -0.78 16.31
N LYS A 191 -1.99 -1.79 15.51
CA LYS A 191 -1.96 -3.22 15.89
C LYS A 191 -0.71 -3.97 15.40
N PHE A 192 0.00 -3.42 14.41
CA PHE A 192 1.11 -4.15 13.81
C PHE A 192 2.38 -4.07 14.67
N PRO A 193 3.28 -5.08 14.59
CA PRO A 193 4.41 -5.21 15.49
C PRO A 193 5.42 -4.07 15.47
N ARG A 194 5.48 -3.28 14.39
CA ARG A 194 6.38 -2.12 14.31
C ARG A 194 5.90 -0.91 15.09
N THR A 195 4.63 -0.89 15.53
CA THR A 195 4.07 0.20 16.33
C THR A 195 4.74 0.24 17.68
N ASP A 196 5.40 1.34 17.98
CA ASP A 196 6.13 1.56 19.23
C ASP A 196 5.71 2.87 19.94
N SER A 197 6.38 3.19 21.04
CA SER A 197 6.11 4.43 21.77
C SER A 197 6.50 5.69 20.98
N GLY A 198 7.43 5.58 20.02
CA GLY A 198 7.79 6.67 19.11
C GLY A 198 6.68 7.01 18.15
N THR A 199 6.05 5.98 17.57
CA THR A 199 4.86 6.10 16.72
C THR A 199 3.74 6.87 17.43
N PHE A 200 3.42 6.49 18.68
CA PHE A 200 2.38 7.18 19.46
C PHE A 200 2.73 8.63 19.78
N ARG A 201 4.01 8.94 20.11
CA ARG A 201 4.43 10.33 20.31
C ARG A 201 4.31 11.15 19.03
N MET A 202 4.70 10.57 17.90
CA MET A 202 4.56 11.24 16.61
C MET A 202 3.10 11.53 16.28
N CYS A 203 2.21 10.57 16.51
CA CYS A 203 0.77 10.80 16.37
C CYS A 203 0.26 11.87 17.33
N ALA A 204 0.70 11.90 18.60
CA ALA A 204 0.32 12.95 19.54
C ALA A 204 0.71 14.34 19.02
N ASP A 205 1.94 14.50 18.49
CA ASP A 205 2.36 15.78 17.90
C ASP A 205 1.50 16.18 16.70
N LEU A 206 1.06 15.21 15.87
CA LEU A 206 0.15 15.48 14.75
C LEU A 206 -1.25 15.87 15.22
N LEU A 207 -1.73 15.29 16.33
CA LEU A 207 -3.00 15.69 16.97
C LEU A 207 -2.91 17.12 17.52
N ASP A 208 -1.79 17.49 18.14
CA ASP A 208 -1.53 18.87 18.62
C ASP A 208 -1.54 19.89 17.47
N LEU A 209 -1.19 19.44 16.24
CA LEU A 209 -1.28 20.23 15.02
C LEU A 209 -2.67 20.21 14.36
N GLY A 210 -3.64 19.53 14.98
CA GLY A 210 -5.05 19.54 14.58
C GLY A 210 -5.49 18.36 13.72
N ALA A 211 -4.73 17.26 13.66
CA ALA A 211 -5.25 16.00 13.12
C ALA A 211 -6.41 15.49 14.01
N ASP A 212 -7.46 14.98 13.38
CA ASP A 212 -8.65 14.46 14.06
C ASP A 212 -8.72 12.94 13.93
N PRO A 213 -8.43 12.17 15.00
CA PRO A 213 -8.43 10.72 14.94
C PRO A 213 -9.84 10.13 14.78
N VAL A 214 -10.89 10.79 15.28
CA VAL A 214 -12.26 10.32 15.16
C VAL A 214 -12.70 10.44 13.70
N ARG A 215 -12.54 11.65 13.13
CA ARG A 215 -12.83 11.87 11.71
C ARG A 215 -12.01 10.92 10.82
N THR A 216 -10.73 10.73 11.11
CA THR A 216 -9.89 9.80 10.35
C THR A 216 -10.48 8.39 10.33
N TYR A 217 -10.85 7.87 11.51
CA TYR A 217 -11.40 6.53 11.60
C TYR A 217 -12.72 6.40 10.85
N ASP A 218 -13.60 7.39 11.03
CA ASP A 218 -14.91 7.39 10.37
C ASP A 218 -14.80 7.48 8.85
N GLU A 219 -14.00 8.40 8.31
CA GLU A 219 -13.82 8.56 6.87
C GLU A 219 -13.14 7.34 6.23
N VAL A 220 -12.12 6.79 6.87
CA VAL A 220 -11.36 5.65 6.32
C VAL A 220 -12.14 4.34 6.39
N PHE A 221 -12.87 4.08 7.51
CA PHE A 221 -13.45 2.77 7.76
C PHE A 221 -14.98 2.73 7.78
N ASN A 222 -15.67 3.86 7.97
CA ASN A 222 -17.12 3.92 8.15
C ASN A 222 -17.87 4.58 6.98
N THR A 223 -17.22 4.84 5.84
CA THR A 223 -17.82 5.46 4.65
C THR A 223 -18.17 4.45 3.56
N SER A 224 -18.09 3.16 3.86
CA SER A 224 -18.35 2.11 2.88
C SER A 224 -19.77 2.20 2.28
N PRO A 225 -19.93 1.94 0.98
CA PRO A 225 -21.25 1.91 0.36
C PRO A 225 -22.10 0.78 0.95
N PRO A 226 -23.44 0.93 0.96
CA PRO A 226 -24.34 -0.09 1.54
C PRO A 226 -24.15 -1.49 0.95
N GLY A 227 -23.79 -1.58 -0.33
CA GLY A 227 -23.51 -2.84 -1.02
C GLY A 227 -22.38 -3.66 -0.38
N ARG A 228 -21.38 -2.98 0.22
CA ARG A 228 -20.28 -3.66 0.91
C ARG A 228 -20.75 -4.53 2.06
N LEU A 229 -21.71 -4.07 2.88
CA LEU A 229 -22.25 -4.87 3.99
C LEU A 229 -23.10 -6.04 3.49
N LEU A 230 -23.80 -5.86 2.36
CA LEU A 230 -24.52 -6.97 1.71
C LEU A 230 -23.52 -8.03 1.20
N LEU A 231 -22.43 -7.61 0.58
CA LEU A 231 -21.36 -8.54 0.16
C LEU A 231 -20.68 -9.21 1.34
N LEU A 232 -20.46 -8.49 2.43
CA LEU A 232 -19.88 -9.07 3.64
C LEU A 232 -20.77 -10.21 4.18
N ARG A 233 -22.08 -10.03 4.17
CA ARG A 233 -23.03 -11.10 4.53
C ARG A 233 -22.84 -12.31 3.63
N GLU A 234 -22.76 -12.13 2.31
CA GLU A 234 -22.55 -13.24 1.37
C GLU A 234 -21.18 -13.91 1.57
N CYS A 235 -20.14 -13.12 1.83
CA CYS A 235 -18.82 -13.62 2.14
C CYS A 235 -18.83 -14.50 3.40
N LEU A 236 -19.50 -14.06 4.47
CA LEU A 236 -19.63 -14.83 5.72
C LEU A 236 -20.49 -16.08 5.54
N ASN A 237 -21.54 -16.02 4.71
CA ASN A 237 -22.37 -17.17 4.36
C ASN A 237 -21.57 -18.26 3.60
N SER A 238 -20.57 -17.86 2.83
CA SER A 238 -19.69 -18.77 2.08
C SER A 238 -18.52 -19.33 2.91
N LEU A 239 -18.36 -18.87 4.16
CA LEU A 239 -17.21 -19.22 4.99
C LEU A 239 -17.15 -20.71 5.32
N GLU A 240 -16.03 -21.31 4.99
CA GLU A 240 -15.73 -22.71 5.31
C GLU A 240 -14.41 -22.80 6.05
N TYR A 241 -14.32 -23.78 6.96
CA TYR A 241 -13.10 -24.11 7.68
C TYR A 241 -12.54 -25.44 7.22
N HIS A 242 -11.22 -25.51 7.02
CA HIS A 242 -10.51 -26.71 6.55
C HIS A 242 -9.26 -26.94 7.39
N PHE A 243 -8.71 -28.17 7.34
CA PHE A 243 -7.47 -28.56 8.02
C PHE A 243 -7.51 -28.29 9.53
N ASP A 244 -8.47 -28.87 10.23
CA ASP A 244 -8.70 -28.65 11.67
C ASP A 244 -8.84 -27.16 12.04
N SER A 245 -9.57 -26.43 11.22
CA SER A 245 -9.79 -24.98 11.33
C SER A 245 -8.52 -24.13 11.27
N ARG A 246 -7.47 -24.63 10.61
CA ARG A 246 -6.25 -23.86 10.34
C ARG A 246 -6.38 -22.95 9.11
N MET A 247 -7.30 -23.31 8.20
CA MET A 247 -7.59 -22.51 7.01
C MET A 247 -9.05 -22.07 6.99
N ALA A 248 -9.29 -20.82 6.63
CA ALA A 248 -10.58 -20.29 6.23
C ALA A 248 -10.63 -20.07 4.72
N PHE A 249 -11.74 -20.48 4.10
CA PHE A 249 -12.02 -20.23 2.69
C PHE A 249 -13.33 -19.46 2.56
N GLN A 250 -13.33 -18.44 1.70
CA GLN A 250 -14.48 -17.59 1.42
C GLN A 250 -14.58 -17.34 -0.08
N VAL A 251 -15.80 -17.17 -0.60
CA VAL A 251 -16.04 -16.88 -2.01
C VAL A 251 -17.17 -15.89 -2.19
N ILE A 252 -17.03 -15.00 -3.19
CA ILE A 252 -18.11 -14.19 -3.72
C ILE A 252 -18.19 -14.43 -5.23
N MET A 253 -19.40 -14.69 -5.71
CA MET A 253 -19.70 -14.86 -7.12
C MET A 253 -20.00 -13.50 -7.77
N GLN A 254 -19.70 -13.36 -9.06
CA GLN A 254 -19.95 -12.11 -9.80
C GLN A 254 -21.42 -11.65 -9.73
N SER A 255 -22.36 -12.60 -9.71
CA SER A 255 -23.79 -12.29 -9.56
C SER A 255 -24.12 -11.62 -8.22
N GLN A 256 -23.40 -11.93 -7.17
CA GLN A 256 -23.58 -11.33 -5.83
C GLN A 256 -23.07 -9.88 -5.80
N LEU A 257 -21.96 -9.56 -6.50
CA LEU A 257 -21.51 -8.18 -6.70
C LEU A 257 -22.61 -7.35 -7.37
N ALA A 258 -23.17 -7.84 -8.49
CA ALA A 258 -24.21 -7.14 -9.21
C ALA A 258 -25.48 -6.95 -8.35
N THR A 259 -25.90 -7.98 -7.61
CA THR A 259 -27.08 -7.93 -6.72
C THR A 259 -26.91 -6.94 -5.59
N ALA A 260 -25.69 -6.82 -5.04
CA ALA A 260 -25.36 -5.87 -3.98
C ALA A 260 -25.19 -4.44 -4.48
N GLY A 261 -25.11 -4.22 -5.80
CA GLY A 261 -24.79 -2.92 -6.39
C GLY A 261 -23.38 -2.45 -5.98
N ALA A 262 -22.43 -3.40 -5.90
CA ALA A 262 -21.11 -3.17 -5.38
C ALA A 262 -20.03 -3.45 -6.43
N ALA A 263 -18.84 -2.91 -6.21
CA ALA A 263 -17.68 -3.03 -7.09
C ALA A 263 -16.65 -4.04 -6.55
N GLU A 264 -15.62 -4.33 -7.35
CA GLU A 264 -14.54 -5.24 -6.98
C GLU A 264 -13.74 -4.75 -5.75
N GLU A 265 -13.61 -3.43 -5.58
CA GLU A 265 -12.91 -2.78 -4.47
C GLU A 265 -13.64 -2.96 -3.13
N ASP A 266 -14.96 -3.13 -3.17
CA ASP A 266 -15.79 -3.23 -1.96
C ASP A 266 -15.55 -4.52 -1.15
N VAL A 267 -14.82 -5.49 -1.69
CA VAL A 267 -14.45 -6.72 -0.98
C VAL A 267 -13.10 -6.62 -0.26
N ASP A 268 -12.40 -5.51 -0.37
CA ASP A 268 -11.09 -5.36 0.25
C ASP A 268 -11.19 -5.48 1.78
N GLY A 269 -10.25 -6.23 2.36
CA GLY A 269 -10.25 -6.55 3.78
C GLY A 269 -11.04 -7.80 4.19
N PHE A 270 -11.96 -8.32 3.38
CA PHE A 270 -12.75 -9.52 3.76
C PHE A 270 -11.87 -10.73 4.05
N VAL A 271 -10.81 -10.92 3.30
CA VAL A 271 -9.84 -12.00 3.51
C VAL A 271 -9.19 -12.00 4.91
N GLN A 272 -9.20 -10.87 5.62
CA GLN A 272 -8.60 -10.76 6.96
C GLN A 272 -9.57 -11.13 8.08
N MET A 273 -10.87 -11.09 7.83
CA MET A 273 -11.90 -11.30 8.87
C MET A 273 -11.80 -12.65 9.59
N PRO A 274 -11.50 -13.77 8.91
CA PRO A 274 -11.40 -15.06 9.58
C PRO A 274 -10.31 -15.17 10.65
N PHE A 275 -9.32 -14.27 10.63
CA PHE A 275 -8.27 -14.25 11.67
C PHE A 275 -8.75 -13.84 13.06
N GLN A 276 -10.00 -13.44 13.21
CA GLN A 276 -10.68 -13.30 14.50
C GLN A 276 -10.94 -14.66 15.16
N VAL A 277 -10.94 -15.75 14.39
CA VAL A 277 -11.11 -17.11 14.88
C VAL A 277 -9.75 -17.67 15.31
N ARG A 278 -9.72 -18.24 16.53
CA ARG A 278 -8.51 -18.87 17.05
C ARG A 278 -8.11 -20.06 16.19
N GLY A 279 -6.82 -20.18 15.87
CA GLY A 279 -6.26 -21.30 15.12
C GLY A 279 -6.14 -21.07 13.62
N ILE A 280 -6.85 -20.11 13.05
CA ILE A 280 -6.68 -19.75 11.64
C ILE A 280 -5.28 -19.19 11.39
N VAL A 281 -4.53 -19.83 10.49
CA VAL A 281 -3.19 -19.42 10.05
C VAL A 281 -3.13 -19.11 8.56
N LEU A 282 -4.13 -19.54 7.78
CA LEU A 282 -4.28 -19.24 6.35
C LEU A 282 -5.72 -18.82 6.07
N SER A 283 -5.90 -17.69 5.40
CA SER A 283 -7.20 -17.24 4.90
C SER A 283 -7.12 -17.01 3.40
N VAL A 284 -8.07 -17.59 2.68
CA VAL A 284 -8.19 -17.47 1.21
C VAL A 284 -9.57 -16.96 0.85
N PHE A 285 -9.59 -15.88 0.10
CA PHE A 285 -10.79 -15.27 -0.45
C PHE A 285 -10.75 -15.35 -1.98
N LEU A 286 -11.81 -15.86 -2.57
CA LEU A 286 -11.97 -16.02 -4.01
C LEU A 286 -13.11 -15.12 -4.52
N LEU A 287 -12.84 -14.30 -5.51
CA LEU A 287 -13.83 -13.46 -6.18
C LEU A 287 -13.95 -13.88 -7.63
N GLU A 288 -15.17 -14.22 -8.06
CA GLU A 288 -15.45 -14.45 -9.48
C GLU A 288 -15.46 -13.12 -10.25
N LEU A 289 -14.69 -13.06 -11.32
CA LEU A 289 -14.62 -11.92 -12.26
C LEU A 289 -15.36 -12.27 -13.56
N LYS A 290 -15.57 -11.28 -14.43
CA LYS A 290 -16.09 -11.50 -15.80
C LYS A 290 -15.23 -12.51 -16.56
N GLU A 291 -13.90 -12.41 -16.37
CA GLU A 291 -12.92 -13.30 -17.00
C GLU A 291 -12.01 -13.90 -15.93
N GLY A 292 -12.40 -15.05 -15.37
CA GLY A 292 -11.61 -15.78 -14.39
C GLY A 292 -11.87 -15.41 -12.94
N TRP A 293 -10.81 -15.43 -12.11
CA TRP A 293 -10.91 -15.30 -10.66
C TRP A 293 -9.84 -14.36 -10.10
N LYS A 294 -10.20 -13.58 -9.09
CA LYS A 294 -9.25 -12.89 -8.22
C LYS A 294 -9.13 -13.69 -6.91
N LEU A 295 -7.91 -14.08 -6.60
CA LEU A 295 -7.58 -14.78 -5.37
C LEU A 295 -6.82 -13.82 -4.46
N SER A 296 -7.28 -13.67 -3.24
CA SER A 296 -6.59 -12.93 -2.19
C SER A 296 -6.26 -13.88 -1.05
N THR A 297 -5.05 -13.82 -0.53
CA THR A 297 -4.62 -14.68 0.57
C THR A 297 -3.87 -13.90 1.62
N ARG A 298 -4.07 -14.30 2.87
CA ARG A 298 -3.37 -13.79 4.04
C ARG A 298 -2.94 -14.97 4.91
N SER A 299 -1.87 -14.78 5.67
CA SER A 299 -1.36 -15.81 6.56
C SER A 299 -0.80 -15.26 7.87
N LYS A 300 -0.56 -16.15 8.83
CA LYS A 300 0.11 -15.87 10.12
C LYS A 300 1.22 -16.88 10.36
N GLY A 301 2.20 -16.49 11.17
CA GLY A 301 3.33 -17.36 11.54
C GLY A 301 4.15 -17.78 10.33
N ASP A 302 4.55 -19.05 10.27
CA ASP A 302 5.44 -19.60 9.24
C ASP A 302 4.73 -20.02 7.95
N VAL A 303 3.43 -19.78 7.82
CA VAL A 303 2.66 -20.07 6.61
C VAL A 303 2.87 -18.95 5.60
N SER A 304 3.32 -19.28 4.39
CA SER A 304 3.59 -18.29 3.33
C SER A 304 2.39 -18.09 2.41
N ALA A 305 1.72 -16.94 2.51
CA ALA A 305 0.70 -16.49 1.57
C ALA A 305 1.29 -16.29 0.17
N ALA A 306 2.53 -15.80 0.05
CA ALA A 306 3.20 -15.63 -1.22
C ALA A 306 3.43 -16.96 -1.94
N ALA A 307 3.95 -17.99 -1.25
CA ALA A 307 4.13 -19.32 -1.82
C ALA A 307 2.79 -19.91 -2.30
N PHE A 308 1.73 -19.71 -1.53
CA PHE A 308 0.39 -20.11 -1.93
C PHE A 308 -0.08 -19.40 -3.21
N ALA A 309 0.03 -18.06 -3.27
CA ALA A 309 -0.39 -17.28 -4.44
C ALA A 309 0.41 -17.63 -5.70
N GLN A 310 1.71 -17.93 -5.57
CA GLN A 310 2.59 -18.32 -6.68
C GLN A 310 2.09 -19.58 -7.41
N THR A 311 1.43 -20.52 -6.72
CA THR A 311 0.84 -21.71 -7.37
C THR A 311 -0.29 -21.37 -8.36
N PHE A 312 -0.82 -20.15 -8.29
CA PHE A 312 -1.84 -19.58 -9.17
C PHE A 312 -1.27 -18.49 -10.11
N GLY A 313 0.05 -18.39 -10.23
CA GLY A 313 0.72 -17.34 -11.03
C GLY A 313 0.69 -15.96 -10.38
N GLY A 314 0.40 -15.89 -9.09
CA GLY A 314 0.34 -14.65 -8.32
C GLY A 314 1.66 -14.26 -7.66
N ASN A 315 1.62 -13.16 -6.90
CA ASN A 315 2.76 -12.61 -6.18
C ASN A 315 2.30 -11.87 -4.91
N GLY A 316 3.24 -11.48 -4.06
CA GLY A 316 3.00 -10.70 -2.87
C GLY A 316 4.05 -10.91 -1.78
N HIS A 317 3.74 -10.41 -0.59
CA HIS A 317 4.56 -10.55 0.60
C HIS A 317 4.30 -11.90 1.30
N PHE A 318 5.21 -12.28 2.21
CA PHE A 318 5.13 -13.55 2.93
C PHE A 318 3.74 -13.81 3.55
N ASN A 319 3.13 -12.81 4.18
CA ASN A 319 1.84 -12.93 4.85
C ASN A 319 0.65 -12.33 4.08
N ALA A 320 0.87 -11.71 2.91
CA ALA A 320 -0.16 -11.04 2.12
C ALA A 320 0.14 -11.15 0.64
N ALA A 321 -0.66 -11.91 -0.10
CA ALA A 321 -0.45 -12.13 -1.53
C ALA A 321 -1.78 -12.31 -2.27
N GLY A 322 -1.72 -12.31 -3.59
CA GLY A 322 -2.88 -12.55 -4.44
C GLY A 322 -2.52 -12.97 -5.85
N ALA A 323 -3.52 -13.44 -6.59
CA ALA A 323 -3.39 -13.83 -7.98
C ALA A 323 -4.63 -13.43 -8.79
N ARG A 324 -4.44 -13.14 -10.08
CA ARG A 324 -5.52 -13.11 -11.07
C ARG A 324 -5.39 -14.32 -11.98
N VAL A 325 -6.38 -15.21 -11.91
CA VAL A 325 -6.42 -16.45 -12.71
C VAL A 325 -7.31 -16.20 -13.90
N HIS A 326 -6.72 -16.00 -15.07
CA HIS A 326 -7.43 -15.66 -16.31
C HIS A 326 -8.09 -16.87 -17.01
N VAL A 327 -7.90 -18.07 -16.49
CA VAL A 327 -8.58 -19.26 -17.00
C VAL A 327 -9.93 -19.38 -16.32
N LYS A 328 -10.99 -19.55 -17.13
CA LYS A 328 -12.35 -19.71 -16.62
C LYS A 328 -12.56 -21.16 -16.14
N HIS A 329 -11.83 -21.55 -15.08
CA HIS A 329 -12.16 -22.77 -14.35
C HIS A 329 -13.52 -22.59 -13.68
N ASP A 330 -14.30 -23.67 -13.60
CA ASP A 330 -15.50 -23.64 -12.76
C ASP A 330 -15.11 -23.53 -11.29
N PHE A 331 -16.06 -23.14 -10.46
CA PHE A 331 -15.85 -22.96 -9.01
C PHE A 331 -15.33 -24.24 -8.33
N THR A 332 -15.85 -25.41 -8.72
CA THR A 332 -15.49 -26.70 -8.14
C THR A 332 -14.01 -27.02 -8.35
N GLU A 333 -13.52 -26.79 -9.57
CA GLU A 333 -12.11 -27.01 -9.88
C GLU A 333 -11.20 -25.98 -9.20
N MET A 334 -11.59 -24.71 -9.18
CA MET A 334 -10.85 -23.68 -8.42
C MET A 334 -10.74 -24.02 -6.93
N LYS A 335 -11.83 -24.40 -6.31
CA LYS A 335 -11.85 -24.82 -4.90
C LYS A 335 -10.97 -26.04 -4.66
N ARG A 336 -11.03 -27.05 -5.55
CA ARG A 336 -10.19 -28.24 -5.44
C ARG A 336 -8.69 -27.89 -5.49
N GLN A 337 -8.27 -27.03 -6.42
CA GLN A 337 -6.89 -26.57 -6.52
C GLN A 337 -6.46 -25.77 -5.27
N ILE A 338 -7.32 -24.86 -4.79
CA ILE A 338 -7.08 -24.09 -3.57
C ILE A 338 -6.82 -25.00 -2.38
N LEU A 339 -7.67 -26.00 -2.15
CA LEU A 339 -7.52 -26.93 -1.03
C LEU A 339 -6.26 -27.80 -1.17
N ALA A 340 -5.96 -28.30 -2.36
CA ALA A 340 -4.74 -29.08 -2.61
C ALA A 340 -3.46 -28.27 -2.31
N ASN A 341 -3.38 -27.04 -2.82
CA ASN A 341 -2.24 -26.16 -2.61
C ASN A 341 -2.12 -25.69 -1.15
N ALA A 342 -3.25 -25.46 -0.49
CA ALA A 342 -3.27 -25.10 0.94
C ALA A 342 -2.72 -26.24 1.82
N ALA A 343 -3.08 -27.50 1.54
CA ALA A 343 -2.52 -28.65 2.24
C ALA A 343 -0.99 -28.68 2.16
N GLN A 344 -0.42 -28.43 0.98
CA GLN A 344 1.03 -28.41 0.79
C GLN A 344 1.70 -27.28 1.57
N VAL A 345 1.18 -26.04 1.46
CA VAL A 345 1.76 -24.87 2.14
C VAL A 345 1.70 -24.99 3.65
N LEU A 346 0.62 -25.58 4.19
CA LEU A 346 0.49 -25.89 5.62
C LEU A 346 1.48 -26.96 6.09
N ALA A 347 1.64 -28.04 5.31
CA ALA A 347 2.62 -29.08 5.60
C ALA A 347 4.07 -28.55 5.58
N ASP A 348 4.40 -27.72 4.60
CA ASP A 348 5.72 -27.09 4.50
C ASP A 348 6.00 -26.15 5.69
N ALA A 349 4.98 -25.45 6.19
CA ALA A 349 5.11 -24.62 7.39
C ALA A 349 5.35 -25.47 8.65
N ASP A 350 4.66 -26.61 8.79
CA ASP A 350 4.85 -27.53 9.91
C ASP A 350 6.26 -28.13 9.92
N LEU A 351 6.80 -28.48 8.75
CA LEU A 351 8.17 -28.97 8.61
C LEU A 351 9.21 -27.91 9.01
N ARG A 352 9.00 -26.64 8.59
CA ARG A 352 9.88 -25.53 9.00
C ARG A 352 9.83 -25.29 10.51
N ALA A 353 8.65 -25.30 11.10
CA ALA A 353 8.48 -25.13 12.54
C ALA A 353 9.13 -26.27 13.34
N GLN A 354 9.07 -27.49 12.85
CA GLN A 354 9.74 -28.64 13.49
C GLN A 354 11.27 -28.50 13.38
N ALA A 355 11.79 -28.18 12.20
CA ALA A 355 13.23 -28.01 12.01
C ALA A 355 13.80 -26.89 12.89
N ALA A 356 13.06 -25.79 13.07
CA ALA A 356 13.47 -24.71 13.97
C ALA A 356 13.52 -25.15 15.44
N LYS A 357 12.57 -25.96 15.89
CA LYS A 357 12.57 -26.53 17.25
C LYS A 357 13.76 -27.48 17.46
N ASP A 358 14.03 -28.35 16.49
CA ASP A 358 15.12 -29.30 16.56
C ASP A 358 16.49 -28.58 16.59
N ALA A 359 16.63 -27.48 15.84
CA ALA A 359 17.84 -26.65 15.85
C ALA A 359 18.06 -25.95 17.22
N VAL A 360 16.99 -25.50 17.88
CA VAL A 360 17.09 -24.89 19.23
C VAL A 360 17.48 -25.94 20.28
N ILE A 361 16.99 -27.18 20.16
CA ILE A 361 17.33 -28.29 21.08
C ILE A 361 18.77 -28.77 20.86
N ALA A 362 19.28 -28.68 19.63
CA ALA A 362 20.63 -29.11 19.27
C ALA A 362 21.70 -28.05 19.52
N ALA A 363 21.34 -26.82 19.87
CA ALA A 363 22.27 -25.77 20.22
C ALA A 363 22.87 -26.05 21.64
N PRO A 364 24.19 -26.08 21.79
CA PRO A 364 24.87 -26.44 23.05
C PRO A 364 24.67 -25.41 24.17
#